data_e430f126fc8032073be8176a05c6e236
#
_entry.id   e430f126fc8032073be8176a05c6e236
#
_cell.length_a   1.000
_cell.length_b   1.000
_cell.length_c   1.000
_cell.angle_alpha   90.00
_cell.angle_beta   90.00
_cell.angle_gamma   90.00
#
_symmetry.space_group_name_H-M   'P 1'
#
loop_
_entity.id
_entity.type
_entity.pdbx_description
1 polymer ?
#
loop_
_entity_poly.entity_id
_entity_poly.type
_entity_poly.pdbx_seq_one_letter_code
_entity_poly.pdbx_strand_id
1 'polypeptide(L)'
;MMNKRFVFLTLMAALVCQIAHAVETYTTKGDGTTYSIQTLAEINESGVIAYDIDVDEWRTEYELQKSITIAAGDKFVMDDALVIFFNKDVCLTIEGEANFKCDEGSIFEAFDEISGSSVRLKCNTTTEMSTCKFYNVGVEVMGEGAINMYNCYFENHDGLTAAALYFISNGAPSIIQYCEFHSCQKAAIGSAANASRPMTIKYSIFNMNSAANGNIPQINITAANPLVVDDNTVEGNPENTMVGGIGISNFMGYDADITIKNCRIKDNRYGIGIVGPAAKIRIENNLLIDNCHETNPMNGGSGVSLYDPYQQTEAMITGNRIEGSLWGITVIGCKDVNLGRIDVPQTDEHYNPGENIFLNNGNNGELYDLYNNSANTVYAQGNRWNVSEQTQEQIETVIYHKHDNSSLGEVIYWPAATTTNIGDMSEEERSVEGNCYDLQGRKVTKQLKTKGIYIVNGKKVVR
;
A
#
# COMPACT_ATOMS: atom_id res chain seq x y z
N MET A 1 53.12 -10.77 12.86
CA MET A 1 52.89 -9.75 13.93
C MET A 1 52.37 -8.49 13.28
N MET A 2 51.07 -8.34 13.25
CA MET A 2 50.39 -7.16 12.70
C MET A 2 50.39 -6.07 13.75
N ASN A 3 50.88 -4.91 13.38
CA ASN A 3 51.25 -3.80 14.26
C ASN A 3 49.99 -3.19 14.93
N LYS A 4 49.81 -3.37 16.22
CA LYS A 4 48.69 -2.88 17.04
C LYS A 4 48.47 -1.35 16.98
N ARG A 5 49.42 -0.61 16.41
CA ARG A 5 49.32 0.84 16.19
C ARG A 5 48.44 1.21 14.97
N PHE A 6 48.32 0.32 13.99
CA PHE A 6 47.48 0.58 12.80
C PHE A 6 45.99 0.38 13.06
N VAL A 7 45.63 -0.53 13.98
CA VAL A 7 44.23 -0.77 14.36
C VAL A 7 43.68 0.38 15.20
N PHE A 8 44.54 1.05 16.00
CA PHE A 8 44.10 2.18 16.82
C PHE A 8 43.88 3.48 16.02
N LEU A 9 44.65 3.68 14.94
CA LEU A 9 44.43 4.86 14.06
C LEU A 9 43.20 4.69 13.17
N THR A 10 42.88 3.47 12.72
CA THR A 10 41.64 3.21 11.95
C THR A 10 40.38 3.30 12.83
N LEU A 11 40.45 2.90 14.11
CA LEU A 11 39.33 3.10 15.03
C LEU A 11 39.13 4.60 15.42
N MET A 12 40.21 5.38 15.54
CA MET A 12 40.07 6.82 15.78
C MET A 12 39.59 7.59 14.55
N ALA A 13 39.98 7.19 13.34
CA ALA A 13 39.47 7.80 12.11
C ALA A 13 37.99 7.48 11.85
N ALA A 14 37.50 6.30 12.31
CA ALA A 14 36.08 5.94 12.24
C ALA A 14 35.23 6.65 13.31
N LEU A 15 35.84 7.18 14.38
CA LEU A 15 35.12 7.89 15.45
C LEU A 15 35.04 9.40 15.23
N VAL A 16 35.69 9.94 14.21
CA VAL A 16 35.72 11.40 13.92
C VAL A 16 34.71 11.79 12.82
N CYS A 17 33.99 10.85 12.23
CA CYS A 17 33.07 11.11 11.14
C CYS A 17 31.62 10.78 11.47
N GLN A 18 31.08 11.27 12.55
CA GLN A 18 29.63 11.46 12.73
C GLN A 18 29.40 12.46 13.89
N ILE A 19 29.86 13.68 13.74
CA ILE A 19 29.12 14.78 14.33
C ILE A 19 27.94 14.98 13.36
N ALA A 20 26.87 14.21 13.56
CA ALA A 20 25.58 14.61 13.02
C ALA A 20 25.32 16.00 13.58
N HIS A 21 25.39 17.02 12.74
CA HIS A 21 24.95 18.34 13.13
C HIS A 21 23.47 18.18 13.47
N ALA A 22 23.12 18.27 14.75
CA ALA A 22 21.73 18.28 15.15
C ALA A 22 21.09 19.49 14.43
N VAL A 23 20.10 19.23 13.60
CA VAL A 23 19.36 20.29 12.92
C VAL A 23 18.73 21.15 14.00
N GLU A 24 18.97 22.47 13.95
CA GLU A 24 18.34 23.40 14.88
C GLU A 24 16.81 23.27 14.82
N THR A 25 16.15 23.37 15.95
CA THR A 25 14.70 23.27 16.05
C THR A 25 14.11 24.52 16.70
N TYR A 26 13.11 25.08 16.05
CA TYR A 26 12.23 26.09 16.65
C TYR A 26 10.99 25.39 17.21
N THR A 27 10.57 25.71 18.43
CA THR A 27 9.38 25.15 19.06
C THR A 27 8.41 26.27 19.44
N THR A 28 7.15 26.17 19.10
CA THR A 28 6.11 27.13 19.49
C THR A 28 5.79 27.06 20.97
N LYS A 29 5.02 28.00 21.48
CA LYS A 29 4.88 28.22 22.95
C LYS A 29 3.95 27.22 23.65
N GLY A 30 3.05 26.54 22.92
CA GLY A 30 2.06 25.63 23.51
C GLY A 30 0.94 26.36 24.27
N ASP A 31 0.63 27.61 23.90
CA ASP A 31 -0.31 28.49 24.59
C ASP A 31 -1.70 28.56 23.94
N GLY A 32 -2.00 27.67 22.99
CA GLY A 32 -3.26 27.60 22.25
C GLY A 32 -3.27 28.42 20.96
N THR A 33 -2.11 28.94 20.56
CA THR A 33 -1.99 29.75 19.34
C THR A 33 -2.18 28.88 18.09
N THR A 34 -2.82 29.45 17.07
CA THR A 34 -2.92 28.85 15.75
C THR A 34 -1.80 29.40 14.87
N TYR A 35 -0.99 28.51 14.31
CA TYR A 35 0.12 28.83 13.41
C TYR A 35 -0.20 28.35 11.97
N SER A 36 0.31 29.09 11.01
CA SER A 36 0.46 28.70 9.62
C SER A 36 1.90 28.91 9.19
N ILE A 37 2.29 28.48 8.01
CA ILE A 37 3.63 28.77 7.48
C ILE A 37 3.86 30.27 7.38
N GLN A 38 2.84 31.04 6.98
CA GLN A 38 2.89 32.49 6.88
C GLN A 38 3.19 33.15 8.24
N THR A 39 2.44 32.77 9.29
CA THR A 39 2.64 33.29 10.63
C THR A 39 3.99 32.91 11.24
N LEU A 40 4.48 31.71 10.89
CA LEU A 40 5.83 31.27 11.29
C LEU A 40 6.93 32.11 10.61
N ALA A 41 6.73 32.50 9.35
CA ALA A 41 7.68 33.34 8.62
C ALA A 41 7.82 34.77 9.23
N GLU A 42 6.81 35.28 9.96
CA GLU A 42 6.86 36.51 10.67
C GLU A 42 7.71 36.47 11.96
N ILE A 43 8.07 35.23 12.40
CA ILE A 43 8.88 35.01 13.61
C ILE A 43 10.34 34.82 13.23
N ASN A 44 11.19 35.79 13.46
CA ASN A 44 12.59 35.75 13.06
C ASN A 44 13.37 34.51 13.49
N GLU A 45 13.02 33.90 14.63
CA GLU A 45 13.74 32.75 15.21
C GLU A 45 13.25 31.41 14.61
N SER A 46 12.12 31.43 13.92
CA SER A 46 11.49 30.18 13.36
C SER A 46 12.35 29.49 12.31
N GLY A 47 13.16 30.26 11.57
CA GLY A 47 13.92 29.78 10.44
C GLY A 47 13.04 29.49 9.21
N VAL A 48 11.83 30.06 9.13
CA VAL A 48 11.00 30.08 7.94
C VAL A 48 11.30 31.34 7.15
N ILE A 49 11.69 31.16 5.89
CA ILE A 49 11.93 32.27 4.97
C ILE A 49 10.81 32.31 3.94
N ALA A 50 10.20 33.47 3.77
CA ALA A 50 9.27 33.71 2.66
C ALA A 50 10.06 34.29 1.47
N TYR A 51 9.80 33.75 0.28
CA TYR A 51 10.32 34.29 -0.96
C TYR A 51 9.28 35.22 -1.58
N ASP A 52 9.72 36.41 -1.95
CA ASP A 52 8.91 37.39 -2.69
C ASP A 52 8.94 36.93 -4.16
N ILE A 53 7.85 36.37 -4.67
CA ILE A 53 7.78 35.87 -6.03
C ILE A 53 7.24 36.97 -6.94
N ASP A 54 7.85 37.10 -8.11
CA ASP A 54 7.42 37.96 -9.19
C ASP A 54 5.95 37.66 -9.59
N VAL A 55 5.21 38.68 -9.92
CA VAL A 55 3.74 38.82 -10.01
C VAL A 55 3.02 37.77 -10.90
N ASP A 56 3.77 36.85 -11.55
CA ASP A 56 3.23 35.87 -12.50
C ASP A 56 3.12 34.43 -11.95
N GLU A 57 3.57 34.14 -10.74
CA GLU A 57 3.46 32.81 -10.14
C GLU A 57 2.34 32.74 -9.08
N TRP A 58 1.50 31.72 -9.20
CA TRP A 58 0.23 31.57 -8.48
C TRP A 58 0.35 31.14 -7.01
N ARG A 59 1.60 30.95 -6.49
CA ARG A 59 1.83 30.39 -5.15
C ARG A 59 2.96 31.12 -4.44
N THR A 60 2.79 31.37 -3.15
CA THR A 60 3.87 31.88 -2.30
C THR A 60 4.79 30.71 -1.90
N GLU A 61 6.10 30.94 -1.97
CA GLU A 61 7.14 29.97 -1.61
C GLU A 61 7.73 30.27 -0.24
N TYR A 62 7.98 29.19 0.49
CA TYR A 62 8.61 29.24 1.81
C TYR A 62 9.72 28.21 1.91
N GLU A 63 10.77 28.52 2.66
CA GLU A 63 11.87 27.61 2.97
C GLU A 63 11.94 27.37 4.46
N LEU A 64 12.00 26.10 4.87
CA LEU A 64 12.30 25.69 6.24
C LEU A 64 13.79 25.42 6.39
N GLN A 65 14.52 26.35 7.04
CA GLN A 65 15.96 26.23 7.32
C GLN A 65 16.25 25.48 8.62
N LYS A 66 15.27 25.37 9.50
CA LYS A 66 15.32 24.68 10.79
C LYS A 66 14.12 23.74 10.91
N SER A 67 14.27 22.70 11.70
CA SER A 67 13.12 21.90 12.12
C SER A 67 12.16 22.76 12.95
N ILE A 68 10.86 22.54 12.74
CA ILE A 68 9.80 23.25 13.46
C ILE A 68 9.01 22.24 14.26
N THR A 69 8.73 22.57 15.52
CA THR A 69 7.77 21.81 16.35
C THR A 69 6.62 22.74 16.75
N ILE A 70 5.43 22.41 16.29
CA ILE A 70 4.19 22.96 16.81
C ILE A 70 3.87 22.22 18.10
N ALA A 71 4.03 22.90 19.22
CA ALA A 71 3.92 22.29 20.55
C ALA A 71 2.50 21.76 20.85
N ALA A 72 2.41 20.81 21.77
CA ALA A 72 1.14 20.34 22.28
C ALA A 72 0.33 21.51 22.86
N GLY A 73 -0.94 21.62 22.46
CA GLY A 73 -1.80 22.75 22.79
C GLY A 73 -1.96 23.77 21.68
N ASP A 74 -0.97 23.93 20.81
CA ASP A 74 -1.05 24.80 19.62
C ASP A 74 -1.71 24.07 18.44
N LYS A 75 -2.07 24.86 17.42
CA LYS A 75 -2.69 24.34 16.19
C LYS A 75 -1.85 24.73 14.98
N PHE A 76 -1.77 23.83 14.02
CA PHE A 76 -1.21 24.10 12.70
C PHE A 76 -2.30 24.01 11.65
N VAL A 77 -2.43 25.05 10.85
CA VAL A 77 -3.39 25.11 9.75
C VAL A 77 -2.69 25.50 8.46
N MET A 78 -3.12 24.91 7.37
CA MET A 78 -2.68 25.22 6.02
C MET A 78 -3.88 25.13 5.09
N ASP A 79 -4.37 26.26 4.68
CA ASP A 79 -5.55 26.46 3.84
C ASP A 79 -5.26 27.18 2.52
N ASP A 80 -4.06 27.72 2.37
CA ASP A 80 -3.59 28.36 1.15
C ASP A 80 -2.74 27.43 0.26
N ALA A 81 -2.71 27.71 -1.03
CA ALA A 81 -1.85 27.03 -1.99
C ALA A 81 -0.40 27.56 -1.86
N LEU A 82 0.47 26.78 -1.23
CA LEU A 82 1.84 27.15 -0.92
C LEU A 82 2.84 26.16 -1.49
N VAL A 83 4.09 26.62 -1.70
CA VAL A 83 5.25 25.75 -1.90
C VAL A 83 6.14 25.86 -0.68
N ILE A 84 6.45 24.71 -0.07
CA ILE A 84 7.28 24.65 1.14
C ILE A 84 8.50 23.79 0.85
N PHE A 85 9.65 24.43 0.77
CA PHE A 85 10.93 23.78 0.61
C PHE A 85 11.52 23.38 1.96
N PHE A 86 12.05 22.18 2.02
CA PHE A 86 12.73 21.64 3.20
C PHE A 86 14.23 21.59 2.94
N ASN A 87 15.01 22.20 3.78
CA ASN A 87 16.44 21.95 3.81
C ASN A 87 16.72 20.52 4.29
N LYS A 88 17.89 20.01 4.03
CA LYS A 88 18.27 18.65 4.34
C LYS A 88 17.99 18.30 5.79
N ASP A 89 17.29 17.18 6.00
CA ASP A 89 16.96 16.60 7.31
C ASP A 89 16.09 17.50 8.22
N VAL A 90 15.50 18.58 7.67
CA VAL A 90 14.57 19.45 8.37
C VAL A 90 13.19 18.79 8.44
N CYS A 91 12.53 18.89 9.59
CA CYS A 91 11.21 18.31 9.82
C CYS A 91 10.20 19.33 10.34
N LEU A 92 8.97 19.21 9.88
CA LEU A 92 7.81 19.88 10.47
C LEU A 92 7.09 18.89 11.39
N THR A 93 7.25 19.06 12.71
CA THR A 93 6.62 18.19 13.72
C THR A 93 5.41 18.89 14.32
N ILE A 94 4.27 18.22 14.40
CA ILE A 94 3.04 18.76 14.98
C ILE A 94 2.62 17.85 16.14
N GLU A 95 2.72 18.37 17.36
CA GLU A 95 2.31 17.68 18.59
C GLU A 95 0.89 18.09 19.02
N GLY A 96 0.41 19.22 18.55
CA GLY A 96 -0.94 19.74 18.80
C GLY A 96 -1.97 19.27 17.77
N GLU A 97 -2.82 20.17 17.31
CA GLU A 97 -3.80 19.89 16.24
C GLU A 97 -3.23 20.22 14.87
N ALA A 98 -3.56 19.43 13.86
CA ALA A 98 -3.12 19.66 12.49
C ALA A 98 -4.28 19.62 11.49
N ASN A 99 -4.28 20.56 10.55
CA ASN A 99 -5.22 20.61 9.43
C ASN A 99 -4.53 21.13 8.16
N PHE A 100 -4.52 20.30 7.11
CA PHE A 100 -3.93 20.60 5.82
C PHE A 100 -5.02 20.55 4.75
N LYS A 101 -5.88 21.54 4.72
CA LYS A 101 -6.96 21.63 3.74
C LYS A 101 -6.71 22.75 2.77
N CYS A 102 -6.16 22.41 1.63
CA CYS A 102 -5.91 23.35 0.55
C CYS A 102 -6.60 22.89 -0.73
N ASP A 103 -7.62 23.62 -1.17
CA ASP A 103 -8.41 23.26 -2.35
C ASP A 103 -7.59 23.35 -3.65
N GLU A 104 -6.65 24.28 -3.73
CA GLU A 104 -5.78 24.50 -4.91
C GLU A 104 -4.47 23.68 -4.88
N GLY A 105 -4.21 23.02 -3.75
CA GLY A 105 -3.08 22.14 -3.54
C GLY A 105 -1.80 22.85 -3.09
N SER A 106 -1.13 22.27 -2.10
CA SER A 106 0.18 22.70 -1.62
C SER A 106 1.27 21.70 -1.92
N ILE A 107 2.49 22.19 -2.08
CA ILE A 107 3.67 21.41 -2.40
C ILE A 107 4.63 21.42 -1.21
N PHE A 108 5.10 20.24 -0.84
CA PHE A 108 6.16 19.99 0.13
C PHE A 108 7.31 19.34 -0.63
N GLU A 109 8.45 19.99 -0.70
CA GLU A 109 9.59 19.54 -1.50
C GLU A 109 10.88 19.62 -0.72
N ALA A 110 11.70 18.59 -0.74
CA ALA A 110 13.05 18.62 -0.18
C ALA A 110 14.05 19.03 -1.26
N PHE A 111 14.95 19.96 -0.94
CA PHE A 111 16.00 20.38 -1.89
C PHE A 111 16.98 19.26 -2.27
N ASP A 112 17.25 18.36 -1.32
CA ASP A 112 18.13 17.22 -1.57
C ASP A 112 17.29 15.97 -1.92
N GLU A 113 17.69 15.24 -2.96
CA GLU A 113 17.05 13.99 -3.37
C GLU A 113 17.07 12.92 -2.27
N ILE A 114 18.15 12.89 -1.47
CA ILE A 114 18.28 12.01 -0.29
C ILE A 114 18.20 12.88 0.96
N SER A 115 17.01 12.96 1.54
CA SER A 115 16.74 13.80 2.70
C SER A 115 15.92 13.06 3.75
N GLY A 116 16.26 13.26 5.03
CA GLY A 116 15.42 12.83 6.16
C GLY A 116 14.24 13.74 6.44
N SER A 117 13.94 14.66 5.53
CA SER A 117 12.85 15.63 5.69
C SER A 117 11.48 14.98 5.71
N SER A 118 10.67 15.39 6.67
CA SER A 118 9.32 14.81 6.85
C SER A 118 8.37 15.76 7.57
N VAL A 119 7.07 15.55 7.32
CA VAL A 119 5.98 16.06 8.16
C VAL A 119 5.67 15.00 9.22
N ARG A 120 5.86 15.33 10.50
CA ARG A 120 5.69 14.40 11.63
C ARG A 120 4.45 14.74 12.42
N LEU A 121 3.48 13.86 12.38
CA LEU A 121 2.19 14.00 13.05
C LEU A 121 2.21 13.24 14.38
N LYS A 122 2.43 13.93 15.47
CA LYS A 122 2.32 13.40 16.85
C LYS A 122 0.96 13.73 17.47
N CYS A 123 0.00 14.13 16.65
CA CYS A 123 -1.33 14.55 17.07
C CYS A 123 -2.11 13.37 17.69
N ASN A 124 -2.85 13.62 18.75
CA ASN A 124 -3.83 12.70 19.31
C ASN A 124 -5.26 13.00 18.82
N THR A 125 -5.43 14.06 18.04
CA THR A 125 -6.66 14.44 17.33
C THR A 125 -6.59 14.00 15.87
N THR A 126 -7.72 13.96 15.20
CA THR A 126 -7.76 13.67 13.77
C THR A 126 -7.07 14.77 12.97
N THR A 127 -6.15 14.36 12.09
CA THR A 127 -5.54 15.24 11.09
C THR A 127 -6.26 15.04 9.76
N GLU A 128 -6.77 16.12 9.20
CA GLU A 128 -7.30 16.15 7.84
C GLU A 128 -6.21 16.64 6.89
N MET A 129 -5.96 15.92 5.79
CA MET A 129 -4.96 16.29 4.80
C MET A 129 -5.54 16.12 3.40
N SER A 130 -5.66 17.21 2.65
CA SER A 130 -6.23 17.17 1.31
C SER A 130 -5.39 17.96 0.30
N THR A 131 -5.28 17.39 -0.90
CA THR A 131 -4.67 18.03 -2.08
C THR A 131 -3.20 18.46 -1.84
N CYS A 132 -2.46 17.74 -0.99
CA CYS A 132 -1.04 17.98 -0.72
C CYS A 132 -0.17 17.12 -1.63
N LYS A 133 0.94 17.70 -2.12
CA LYS A 133 1.94 17.01 -2.94
C LYS A 133 3.27 16.97 -2.20
N PHE A 134 3.88 15.79 -2.13
CA PHE A 134 5.12 15.54 -1.41
C PHE A 134 6.18 15.01 -2.39
N TYR A 135 7.23 15.79 -2.61
CA TYR A 135 8.39 15.44 -3.42
C TYR A 135 9.61 15.26 -2.52
N ASN A 136 10.09 14.03 -2.40
CA ASN A 136 11.17 13.64 -1.47
C ASN A 136 10.89 13.95 0.03
N VAL A 137 9.66 14.27 0.40
CA VAL A 137 9.23 14.51 1.78
C VAL A 137 8.28 13.40 2.21
N GLY A 138 8.54 12.78 3.37
CA GLY A 138 7.66 11.77 3.93
C GLY A 138 6.64 12.34 4.91
N VAL A 139 5.59 11.55 5.19
CA VAL A 139 4.65 11.82 6.27
C VAL A 139 4.75 10.70 7.30
N GLU A 140 5.11 11.03 8.54
CA GLU A 140 5.24 10.10 9.66
C GLU A 140 4.07 10.29 10.63
N VAL A 141 3.26 9.25 10.82
CA VAL A 141 2.14 9.27 11.78
C VAL A 141 2.60 8.62 13.08
N MET A 142 2.90 9.44 14.08
CA MET A 142 3.51 9.04 15.35
C MET A 142 2.55 9.13 16.53
N GLY A 143 1.47 9.91 16.41
CA GLY A 143 0.43 10.04 17.43
C GLY A 143 -0.70 9.02 17.27
N GLU A 144 -1.61 8.99 18.22
CA GLU A 144 -2.77 8.10 18.22
C GLU A 144 -3.98 8.65 17.42
N GLY A 145 -3.94 9.91 17.01
CA GLY A 145 -4.98 10.53 16.20
C GLY A 145 -5.13 9.88 14.82
N ALA A 146 -6.32 9.92 14.27
CA ALA A 146 -6.55 9.47 12.90
C ALA A 146 -5.86 10.40 11.89
N ILE A 147 -5.52 9.86 10.73
CA ILE A 147 -5.23 10.68 9.55
C ILE A 147 -6.22 10.36 8.45
N ASN A 148 -6.87 11.40 7.92
CA ASN A 148 -7.75 11.32 6.76
C ASN A 148 -7.08 12.03 5.60
N MET A 149 -6.56 11.26 4.63
CA MET A 149 -5.92 11.79 3.44
C MET A 149 -6.86 11.70 2.24
N TYR A 150 -6.96 12.80 1.51
CA TYR A 150 -7.75 12.89 0.30
C TYR A 150 -6.99 13.59 -0.82
N ASN A 151 -6.89 12.94 -1.99
CA ASN A 151 -6.29 13.52 -3.20
C ASN A 151 -4.85 14.04 -2.96
N CYS A 152 -4.05 13.30 -2.18
CA CYS A 152 -2.65 13.61 -1.94
C CYS A 152 -1.74 12.86 -2.90
N TYR A 153 -0.57 13.44 -3.19
CA TYR A 153 0.40 12.91 -4.14
C TYR A 153 1.78 12.78 -3.49
N PHE A 154 2.43 11.64 -3.69
CA PHE A 154 3.79 11.38 -3.20
C PHE A 154 4.67 10.91 -4.36
N GLU A 155 5.86 11.47 -4.47
CA GLU A 155 6.81 11.09 -5.52
C GLU A 155 8.25 11.09 -5.01
N ASN A 156 9.03 10.10 -5.48
CA ASN A 156 10.48 9.98 -5.30
C ASN A 156 10.98 9.98 -3.85
N HIS A 157 10.12 9.70 -2.86
CA HIS A 157 10.55 9.70 -1.46
C HIS A 157 11.72 8.71 -1.23
N ASP A 158 12.88 9.24 -0.88
CA ASP A 158 14.10 8.50 -0.50
C ASP A 158 14.59 8.90 0.91
N GLY A 159 13.66 9.17 1.79
CA GLY A 159 13.95 9.57 3.16
C GLY A 159 14.41 8.43 4.06
N LEU A 160 14.75 8.78 5.30
CA LEU A 160 15.16 7.83 6.34
C LEU A 160 14.00 6.95 6.84
N THR A 161 12.76 7.33 6.58
CA THR A 161 11.57 6.57 6.96
C THR A 161 11.40 5.31 6.11
N ALA A 162 10.70 4.32 6.63
CA ALA A 162 10.49 3.05 5.93
C ALA A 162 9.43 3.12 4.81
N ALA A 163 8.70 4.23 4.71
CA ALA A 163 7.70 4.48 3.68
C ALA A 163 7.47 5.99 3.47
N ALA A 164 6.89 6.36 2.34
CA ALA A 164 6.49 7.74 2.06
C ALA A 164 5.38 8.21 3.02
N LEU A 165 4.39 7.37 3.29
CA LEU A 165 3.44 7.52 4.40
C LEU A 165 3.69 6.40 5.41
N TYR A 166 4.21 6.75 6.59
CA TYR A 166 4.67 5.76 7.56
C TYR A 166 3.98 5.89 8.91
N PHE A 167 3.32 4.80 9.35
CA PHE A 167 2.65 4.70 10.63
C PHE A 167 3.57 4.05 11.67
N ILE A 168 3.87 4.76 12.74
CA ILE A 168 4.82 4.34 13.79
C ILE A 168 4.10 3.85 15.04
N SER A 169 2.85 4.29 15.25
CA SER A 169 2.05 3.97 16.43
C SER A 169 0.71 3.33 16.09
N ASN A 170 0.16 2.60 17.03
CA ASN A 170 -1.27 2.30 17.05
C ASN A 170 -2.07 3.61 17.07
N GLY A 171 -3.35 3.55 16.74
CA GLY A 171 -4.18 4.74 16.80
C GLY A 171 -5.58 4.57 16.23
N ALA A 172 -6.26 5.69 16.12
CA ALA A 172 -7.62 5.76 15.60
C ALA A 172 -7.70 5.35 14.11
N PRO A 173 -8.87 4.88 13.66
CA PRO A 173 -9.09 4.48 12.28
C PRO A 173 -8.73 5.60 11.30
N SER A 174 -7.92 5.29 10.30
CA SER A 174 -7.42 6.23 9.30
C SER A 174 -7.94 5.91 7.90
N ILE A 175 -8.09 6.93 7.06
CA ILE A 175 -8.61 6.80 5.70
C ILE A 175 -7.63 7.43 4.73
N ILE A 176 -7.18 6.66 3.71
CA ILE A 176 -6.37 7.12 2.60
C ILE A 176 -7.17 6.88 1.32
N GLN A 177 -7.54 7.95 0.63
CA GLN A 177 -8.38 7.81 -0.55
C GLN A 177 -8.02 8.81 -1.66
N TYR A 178 -8.14 8.34 -2.91
CA TYR A 178 -7.79 9.11 -4.11
C TYR A 178 -6.36 9.64 -4.10
N CYS A 179 -5.46 8.95 -3.40
CA CYS A 179 -4.05 9.34 -3.30
C CYS A 179 -3.23 8.62 -4.37
N GLU A 180 -2.10 9.23 -4.73
CA GLU A 180 -1.18 8.68 -5.70
C GLU A 180 0.23 8.62 -5.10
N PHE A 181 0.91 7.48 -5.30
CA PHE A 181 2.28 7.25 -4.85
C PHE A 181 3.11 6.74 -6.01
N HIS A 182 4.17 7.46 -6.36
CA HIS A 182 4.99 7.19 -7.54
C HIS A 182 6.47 7.10 -7.20
N SER A 183 7.13 6.05 -7.68
CA SER A 183 8.60 5.89 -7.69
C SER A 183 9.30 6.14 -6.34
N CYS A 184 8.59 6.00 -5.21
CA CYS A 184 9.20 6.10 -3.90
C CYS A 184 10.24 4.98 -3.72
N GLN A 185 11.43 5.30 -3.20
CA GLN A 185 12.52 4.34 -3.02
C GLN A 185 12.20 3.28 -1.96
N LYS A 186 11.34 3.61 -1.01
CA LYS A 186 10.78 2.73 0.02
C LYS A 186 9.32 2.40 -0.31
N ALA A 187 8.62 1.73 0.60
CA ALA A 187 7.19 1.51 0.44
C ALA A 187 6.43 2.84 0.24
N ALA A 188 5.34 2.79 -0.48
CA ALA A 188 4.41 3.92 -0.58
C ALA A 188 3.71 4.17 0.76
N ILE A 189 3.09 3.13 1.30
CA ILE A 189 2.50 3.13 2.65
C ILE A 189 3.16 2.02 3.45
N GLY A 190 3.57 2.33 4.67
CA GLY A 190 4.15 1.36 5.58
C GLY A 190 3.73 1.57 7.03
N SER A 191 3.91 0.54 7.85
CA SER A 191 3.77 0.67 9.29
C SER A 191 4.86 -0.10 10.03
N ALA A 192 5.20 0.34 11.23
CA ALA A 192 6.05 -0.43 12.13
C ALA A 192 5.35 -1.73 12.54
N ALA A 193 6.12 -2.79 12.80
CA ALA A 193 5.57 -4.11 13.15
C ALA A 193 4.68 -4.10 14.41
N ASN A 194 4.83 -3.10 15.27
CA ASN A 194 4.02 -2.89 16.46
C ASN A 194 2.95 -1.79 16.29
N ALA A 195 2.70 -1.34 15.08
CA ALA A 195 1.72 -0.30 14.76
C ALA A 195 0.50 -0.90 14.04
N SER A 196 -0.36 -1.58 14.79
CA SER A 196 -1.65 -2.07 14.30
C SER A 196 -2.68 -0.94 14.37
N ARG A 197 -3.08 -0.44 13.19
CA ARG A 197 -4.03 0.68 13.08
C ARG A 197 -5.16 0.31 12.13
N PRO A 198 -6.43 0.39 12.54
CA PRO A 198 -7.55 0.25 11.62
C PRO A 198 -7.40 1.23 10.46
N MET A 199 -7.53 0.74 9.23
CA MET A 199 -7.23 1.55 8.06
C MET A 199 -8.12 1.20 6.88
N THR A 200 -8.48 2.21 6.11
CA THR A 200 -9.11 2.04 4.80
C THR A 200 -8.28 2.75 3.74
N ILE A 201 -7.75 1.98 2.79
CA ILE A 201 -7.02 2.47 1.63
C ILE A 201 -7.88 2.20 0.40
N LYS A 202 -8.30 3.25 -0.31
CA LYS A 202 -9.21 3.06 -1.45
C LYS A 202 -9.03 4.09 -2.56
N TYR A 203 -9.39 3.66 -3.78
CA TYR A 203 -9.40 4.52 -4.97
C TYR A 203 -8.05 5.19 -5.24
N SER A 204 -6.94 4.54 -4.85
CA SER A 204 -5.60 5.13 -4.87
C SER A 204 -4.70 4.38 -5.86
N ILE A 205 -3.63 5.05 -6.30
CA ILE A 205 -2.67 4.54 -7.27
C ILE A 205 -1.31 4.38 -6.60
N PHE A 206 -0.73 3.20 -6.76
CA PHE A 206 0.61 2.86 -6.30
C PHE A 206 1.40 2.41 -7.51
N ASN A 207 2.34 3.23 -7.96
CA ASN A 207 3.07 2.98 -9.20
C ASN A 207 4.57 2.95 -8.97
N MET A 208 5.19 1.78 -9.20
CA MET A 208 6.65 1.56 -9.17
C MET A 208 7.31 1.99 -7.84
N ASN A 209 6.61 1.92 -6.72
CA ASN A 209 7.21 2.21 -5.41
C ASN A 209 8.12 1.07 -4.94
N SER A 210 8.86 1.28 -3.85
CA SER A 210 9.98 0.43 -3.40
C SER A 210 11.07 0.32 -4.47
N ALA A 211 11.31 1.43 -5.18
CA ALA A 211 12.20 1.50 -6.33
C ALA A 211 13.65 1.12 -6.03
N ALA A 212 14.09 1.18 -4.77
CA ALA A 212 15.39 0.67 -4.32
C ALA A 212 15.51 -0.87 -4.43
N ASN A 213 14.45 -1.58 -4.86
CA ASN A 213 14.40 -3.02 -5.03
C ASN A 213 14.85 -3.82 -3.78
N GLY A 214 14.58 -3.28 -2.59
CA GLY A 214 14.67 -4.00 -1.33
C GLY A 214 13.49 -4.97 -1.19
N ASN A 215 13.61 -5.99 -0.35
CA ASN A 215 12.52 -6.95 -0.11
C ASN A 215 11.37 -6.29 0.70
N ILE A 216 10.75 -5.28 0.10
CA ILE A 216 9.67 -4.47 0.70
C ILE A 216 8.56 -4.32 -0.34
N PRO A 217 7.31 -4.70 -0.06
CA PRO A 217 6.18 -4.47 -0.96
C PRO A 217 5.81 -2.99 -1.06
N GLN A 218 5.08 -2.61 -2.10
CA GLN A 218 4.64 -1.23 -2.29
C GLN A 218 3.74 -0.74 -1.15
N ILE A 219 2.83 -1.61 -0.67
CA ILE A 219 2.04 -1.42 0.55
C ILE A 219 2.53 -2.45 1.57
N ASN A 220 3.15 -2.00 2.66
CA ASN A 220 3.79 -2.83 3.68
C ASN A 220 3.29 -2.48 5.08
N ILE A 221 2.18 -3.08 5.48
CA ILE A 221 1.46 -2.69 6.69
C ILE A 221 1.23 -3.85 7.66
N THR A 222 1.11 -3.51 8.93
CA THR A 222 0.74 -4.44 10.00
C THR A 222 -0.76 -4.68 9.98
N ALA A 223 -1.16 -5.92 10.21
CA ALA A 223 -2.55 -6.33 10.29
C ALA A 223 -3.32 -5.58 11.38
N ALA A 224 -4.59 -5.31 11.11
CA ALA A 224 -5.49 -4.57 12.01
C ALA A 224 -6.96 -5.01 11.84
N ASN A 225 -7.81 -4.53 12.72
CA ASN A 225 -9.26 -4.78 12.68
C ASN A 225 -10.05 -3.44 12.75
N PRO A 226 -10.72 -3.01 11.65
CA PRO A 226 -10.61 -3.55 10.30
C PRO A 226 -9.39 -3.00 9.53
N LEU A 227 -8.94 -3.76 8.54
CA LEU A 227 -8.00 -3.32 7.51
C LEU A 227 -8.62 -3.54 6.14
N VAL A 228 -8.92 -2.47 5.42
CA VAL A 228 -9.61 -2.53 4.13
C VAL A 228 -8.75 -1.91 3.03
N VAL A 229 -8.48 -2.68 1.98
CA VAL A 229 -7.82 -2.22 0.75
C VAL A 229 -8.80 -2.45 -0.40
N ASP A 230 -9.38 -1.38 -0.95
CA ASP A 230 -10.51 -1.46 -1.87
C ASP A 230 -10.32 -0.56 -3.11
N ASP A 231 -10.51 -1.12 -4.30
CA ASP A 231 -10.51 -0.39 -5.58
C ASP A 231 -9.22 0.44 -5.81
N ASN A 232 -8.06 -0.18 -5.57
CA ASN A 232 -6.75 0.43 -5.80
C ASN A 232 -6.07 -0.18 -7.02
N THR A 233 -5.16 0.60 -7.63
CA THR A 233 -4.21 0.11 -8.62
C THR A 233 -2.82 0.01 -7.98
N VAL A 234 -2.18 -1.16 -8.07
CA VAL A 234 -0.82 -1.41 -7.56
C VAL A 234 0.01 -2.00 -8.69
N GLU A 235 0.77 -1.14 -9.36
CA GLU A 235 1.58 -1.52 -10.51
C GLU A 235 3.07 -1.47 -10.14
N GLY A 236 3.76 -2.59 -10.31
CA GLY A 236 5.19 -2.74 -10.04
C GLY A 236 6.05 -2.37 -11.24
N ASN A 237 7.37 -2.46 -11.04
CA ASN A 237 8.35 -2.43 -12.11
C ASN A 237 8.88 -3.85 -12.34
N PRO A 238 8.71 -4.43 -13.53
CA PRO A 238 9.22 -5.78 -13.85
C PRO A 238 10.72 -5.99 -13.58
N GLU A 239 11.51 -4.94 -13.58
CA GLU A 239 12.94 -5.01 -13.28
C GLU A 239 13.22 -5.13 -11.76
N ASN A 240 12.25 -4.79 -10.91
CA ASN A 240 12.36 -4.82 -9.45
C ASN A 240 11.90 -6.17 -8.90
N THR A 241 12.73 -7.20 -9.07
CA THR A 241 12.41 -8.61 -8.77
C THR A 241 12.13 -8.92 -7.30
N MET A 242 12.40 -7.98 -6.39
CA MET A 242 12.18 -8.18 -4.95
C MET A 242 10.96 -7.44 -4.40
N VAL A 243 10.26 -6.66 -5.21
CA VAL A 243 9.15 -5.80 -4.76
C VAL A 243 7.81 -6.49 -4.90
N GLY A 244 7.13 -6.77 -3.79
CA GLY A 244 5.76 -7.26 -3.78
C GLY A 244 4.71 -6.15 -3.97
N GLY A 245 3.49 -6.54 -4.30
CA GLY A 245 2.37 -5.59 -4.41
C GLY A 245 1.88 -5.15 -3.02
N ILE A 246 1.05 -5.97 -2.39
CA ILE A 246 0.49 -5.73 -1.06
C ILE A 246 1.06 -6.77 -0.09
N GLY A 247 1.74 -6.31 0.96
CA GLY A 247 2.22 -7.14 2.05
C GLY A 247 1.58 -6.74 3.37
N ILE A 248 0.95 -7.69 4.04
CA ILE A 248 0.34 -7.51 5.36
C ILE A 248 0.98 -8.51 6.31
N SER A 249 1.49 -8.03 7.45
CA SER A 249 2.13 -8.89 8.44
C SER A 249 1.48 -8.76 9.81
N ASN A 250 1.41 -9.89 10.53
CA ASN A 250 0.89 -9.94 11.90
C ASN A 250 1.85 -10.68 12.83
N PHE A 251 3.07 -10.16 12.98
CA PHE A 251 4.08 -10.78 13.83
C PHE A 251 3.78 -10.67 15.34
N MET A 252 2.94 -9.72 15.71
CA MET A 252 2.58 -9.47 17.11
C MET A 252 1.29 -10.17 17.54
N GLY A 253 0.57 -10.83 16.61
CA GLY A 253 -0.68 -11.54 16.89
C GLY A 253 -1.84 -10.60 17.23
N TYR A 254 -1.93 -9.46 16.58
CA TYR A 254 -3.09 -8.56 16.73
C TYR A 254 -4.37 -9.21 16.22
N ASP A 255 -5.50 -8.81 16.78
CA ASP A 255 -6.80 -9.10 16.19
C ASP A 255 -6.87 -8.47 14.79
N ALA A 256 -7.19 -9.29 13.78
CA ALA A 256 -7.12 -8.90 12.39
C ALA A 256 -8.37 -9.31 11.64
N ASP A 257 -9.01 -8.32 11.00
CA ASP A 257 -10.08 -8.49 10.01
C ASP A 257 -9.66 -7.75 8.73
N ILE A 258 -9.17 -8.52 7.74
CA ILE A 258 -8.52 -7.99 6.54
C ILE A 258 -9.43 -8.20 5.34
N THR A 259 -9.71 -7.15 4.60
CA THR A 259 -10.43 -7.22 3.32
C THR A 259 -9.63 -6.55 2.23
N ILE A 260 -9.27 -7.31 1.18
CA ILE A 260 -8.61 -6.79 -0.03
C ILE A 260 -9.54 -7.09 -1.21
N LYS A 261 -10.07 -6.04 -1.83
CA LYS A 261 -11.05 -6.25 -2.90
C LYS A 261 -10.99 -5.21 -4.01
N ASN A 262 -11.51 -5.62 -5.18
CA ASN A 262 -11.65 -4.77 -6.36
C ASN A 262 -10.34 -4.12 -6.83
N CYS A 263 -9.19 -4.63 -6.40
CA CYS A 263 -7.89 -4.06 -6.72
C CYS A 263 -7.35 -4.65 -8.04
N ARG A 264 -6.60 -3.81 -8.78
CA ARG A 264 -5.75 -4.23 -9.89
C ARG A 264 -4.31 -4.26 -9.42
N ILE A 265 -3.71 -5.45 -9.36
CA ILE A 265 -2.35 -5.66 -8.85
C ILE A 265 -1.53 -6.33 -9.95
N LYS A 266 -0.49 -5.64 -10.43
CA LYS A 266 0.19 -6.05 -11.66
C LYS A 266 1.70 -5.82 -11.57
N ASP A 267 2.46 -6.66 -12.28
CA ASP A 267 3.91 -6.51 -12.49
C ASP A 267 4.74 -6.40 -11.19
N ASN A 268 4.36 -7.17 -10.16
CA ASN A 268 5.10 -7.25 -8.91
C ASN A 268 5.79 -8.62 -8.77
N ARG A 269 6.65 -8.77 -7.78
CA ARG A 269 7.23 -10.06 -7.39
C ARG A 269 6.15 -11.06 -6.95
N TYR A 270 5.17 -10.61 -6.21
CA TYR A 270 3.94 -11.30 -5.84
C TYR A 270 2.80 -10.29 -5.74
N GLY A 271 1.56 -10.73 -5.90
CA GLY A 271 0.40 -9.82 -5.83
C GLY A 271 0.05 -9.44 -4.40
N ILE A 272 -0.46 -10.40 -3.62
CA ILE A 272 -0.87 -10.23 -2.22
C ILE A 272 -0.12 -11.24 -1.37
N GLY A 273 0.57 -10.77 -0.33
CA GLY A 273 1.22 -11.60 0.68
C GLY A 273 0.71 -11.29 2.08
N ILE A 274 0.19 -12.30 2.80
CA ILE A 274 -0.25 -12.15 4.18
C ILE A 274 0.53 -13.13 5.04
N VAL A 275 1.21 -12.61 6.06
CA VAL A 275 2.12 -13.37 6.93
C VAL A 275 1.72 -13.25 8.39
N GLY A 276 1.59 -14.39 9.06
CA GLY A 276 1.19 -14.50 10.47
C GLY A 276 -0.31 -14.71 10.65
N PRO A 277 -0.77 -14.89 11.88
CA PRO A 277 -2.13 -15.24 12.21
C PRO A 277 -3.11 -14.12 11.84
N ALA A 278 -4.22 -14.46 11.19
CA ALA A 278 -5.31 -13.53 10.92
C ALA A 278 -6.65 -14.28 10.98
N ALA A 279 -7.47 -13.95 11.95
CA ALA A 279 -8.73 -14.64 12.20
C ALA A 279 -9.74 -14.49 11.05
N LYS A 280 -9.63 -13.42 10.26
CA LYS A 280 -10.52 -13.18 9.11
C LYS A 280 -9.76 -12.50 7.98
N ILE A 281 -9.70 -13.19 6.83
CA ILE A 281 -9.20 -12.64 5.58
C ILE A 281 -10.26 -12.78 4.51
N ARG A 282 -10.54 -11.70 3.78
CA ARG A 282 -11.36 -11.71 2.56
C ARG A 282 -10.57 -11.11 1.40
N ILE A 283 -10.42 -11.89 0.33
CA ILE A 283 -9.75 -11.47 -0.91
C ILE A 283 -10.77 -11.64 -2.03
N GLU A 284 -11.33 -10.53 -2.51
CA GLU A 284 -12.54 -10.56 -3.32
C GLU A 284 -12.42 -9.71 -4.60
N ASN A 285 -12.77 -10.28 -5.75
CA ASN A 285 -12.90 -9.55 -7.01
C ASN A 285 -11.65 -8.75 -7.42
N ASN A 286 -10.46 -9.26 -7.12
CA ASN A 286 -9.22 -8.62 -7.53
C ASN A 286 -8.75 -9.15 -8.89
N LEU A 287 -8.03 -8.29 -9.62
CA LEU A 287 -7.36 -8.61 -10.86
C LEU A 287 -5.84 -8.64 -10.60
N LEU A 288 -5.27 -9.83 -10.49
CA LEU A 288 -3.85 -10.06 -10.25
C LEU A 288 -3.21 -10.56 -11.55
N ILE A 289 -2.33 -9.75 -12.15
CA ILE A 289 -1.75 -10.03 -13.47
C ILE A 289 -0.23 -9.94 -13.40
N ASP A 290 0.46 -10.94 -13.97
CA ASP A 290 1.92 -10.95 -14.16
C ASP A 290 2.73 -10.63 -12.88
N ASN A 291 2.24 -11.09 -11.73
CA ASN A 291 2.95 -10.95 -10.46
C ASN A 291 3.96 -12.10 -10.31
N CYS A 292 4.97 -12.12 -11.19
CA CYS A 292 5.88 -13.25 -11.41
C CYS A 292 7.36 -12.85 -11.50
N HIS A 293 7.73 -11.61 -11.15
CA HIS A 293 9.06 -11.09 -11.42
C HIS A 293 10.17 -11.59 -10.47
N GLU A 294 9.87 -12.52 -9.58
CA GLU A 294 10.89 -13.28 -8.84
C GLU A 294 11.52 -14.35 -9.74
N THR A 295 12.84 -14.39 -9.76
CA THR A 295 13.57 -15.36 -10.57
C THR A 295 13.60 -16.77 -9.96
N ASN A 296 13.44 -16.89 -8.64
CA ASN A 296 13.36 -18.13 -7.91
C ASN A 296 11.92 -18.34 -7.38
N PRO A 297 11.14 -19.27 -7.95
CA PRO A 297 9.75 -19.47 -7.55
C PRO A 297 9.56 -19.88 -6.07
N MET A 298 10.63 -20.37 -5.43
CA MET A 298 10.61 -20.67 -3.98
C MET A 298 10.60 -19.41 -3.09
N ASN A 299 10.95 -18.25 -3.65
CA ASN A 299 11.02 -16.99 -2.91
C ASN A 299 9.82 -16.08 -3.13
N GLY A 300 8.96 -16.38 -4.10
CA GLY A 300 7.82 -15.54 -4.44
C GLY A 300 7.12 -15.93 -5.74
N GLY A 301 6.43 -15.00 -6.36
CA GLY A 301 5.72 -15.21 -7.62
C GLY A 301 4.30 -15.73 -7.47
N SER A 302 3.74 -15.74 -6.28
CA SER A 302 2.33 -16.09 -6.07
C SER A 302 1.42 -14.92 -6.40
N GLY A 303 0.31 -15.17 -7.07
CA GLY A 303 -0.78 -14.20 -7.14
C GLY A 303 -1.24 -13.84 -5.73
N VAL A 304 -1.56 -14.85 -4.92
CA VAL A 304 -1.85 -14.72 -3.48
C VAL A 304 -1.00 -15.70 -2.69
N SER A 305 -0.36 -15.23 -1.61
CA SER A 305 0.39 -16.07 -0.67
C SER A 305 -0.12 -15.86 0.75
N LEU A 306 -0.57 -16.94 1.39
CA LEU A 306 -0.96 -16.98 2.80
C LEU A 306 0.03 -17.83 3.57
N TYR A 307 0.70 -17.26 4.56
CA TYR A 307 1.68 -17.95 5.40
C TYR A 307 1.37 -17.77 6.87
N ASP A 308 0.94 -18.84 7.52
CA ASP A 308 0.69 -18.87 8.97
C ASP A 308 1.12 -20.19 9.61
N PRO A 309 2.35 -20.27 10.11
CA PRO A 309 2.86 -21.48 10.75
C PRO A 309 2.16 -21.81 12.08
N TYR A 310 1.37 -20.88 12.64
CA TYR A 310 0.61 -21.07 13.88
C TYR A 310 -0.77 -21.68 13.67
N GLN A 311 -1.21 -21.84 12.42
CA GLN A 311 -2.47 -22.45 12.03
C GLN A 311 -3.69 -21.75 12.65
N GLN A 312 -3.73 -20.43 12.61
CA GLN A 312 -4.83 -19.60 13.13
C GLN A 312 -5.55 -18.84 12.02
N THR A 313 -4.95 -18.74 10.85
CA THR A 313 -5.49 -17.97 9.72
C THR A 313 -6.69 -18.66 9.10
N GLU A 314 -7.78 -17.90 8.94
CA GLU A 314 -8.98 -18.24 8.19
C GLU A 314 -9.14 -17.25 7.04
N ALA A 315 -9.32 -17.78 5.83
CA ALA A 315 -9.40 -16.96 4.63
C ALA A 315 -10.54 -17.38 3.71
N MET A 316 -11.27 -16.40 3.19
CA MET A 316 -12.25 -16.55 2.14
C MET A 316 -11.77 -15.81 0.89
N ILE A 317 -11.64 -16.52 -0.25
CA ILE A 317 -11.08 -16.00 -1.49
C ILE A 317 -12.09 -16.27 -2.61
N THR A 318 -12.65 -15.22 -3.22
CA THR A 318 -13.73 -15.36 -4.18
C THR A 318 -13.67 -14.33 -5.31
N GLY A 319 -14.05 -14.75 -6.52
CA GLY A 319 -14.22 -13.85 -7.66
C GLY A 319 -12.94 -13.20 -8.18
N ASN A 320 -11.75 -13.70 -7.83
CA ASN A 320 -10.50 -13.12 -8.28
C ASN A 320 -10.07 -13.70 -9.64
N ARG A 321 -9.45 -12.87 -10.48
CA ARG A 321 -8.70 -13.33 -11.64
C ARG A 321 -7.22 -13.30 -11.32
N ILE A 322 -6.56 -14.45 -11.43
CA ILE A 322 -5.14 -14.65 -11.12
C ILE A 322 -4.47 -15.19 -12.38
N GLU A 323 -3.65 -14.35 -12.99
CA GLU A 323 -3.06 -14.61 -14.31
C GLU A 323 -1.56 -14.33 -14.32
N GLY A 324 -0.81 -15.21 -15.00
CA GLY A 324 0.61 -15.01 -15.27
C GLY A 324 1.51 -15.05 -14.03
N SER A 325 1.06 -15.62 -12.93
CA SER A 325 1.87 -15.80 -11.71
C SER A 325 2.70 -17.08 -11.77
N LEU A 326 3.82 -17.15 -11.04
CA LEU A 326 4.59 -18.42 -10.92
C LEU A 326 3.80 -19.47 -10.14
N TRP A 327 2.98 -19.04 -9.19
CA TRP A 327 2.00 -19.83 -8.45
C TRP A 327 0.68 -19.03 -8.41
N GLY A 328 -0.45 -19.66 -8.66
CA GLY A 328 -1.75 -18.97 -8.53
C GLY A 328 -1.99 -18.53 -7.08
N ILE A 329 -2.34 -19.46 -6.21
CA ILE A 329 -2.49 -19.25 -4.77
C ILE A 329 -1.62 -20.24 -4.01
N THR A 330 -0.85 -19.74 -3.03
CA THR A 330 -0.05 -20.55 -2.12
C THR A 330 -0.59 -20.45 -0.70
N VAL A 331 -0.90 -21.61 -0.10
CA VAL A 331 -1.42 -21.74 1.28
C VAL A 331 -0.38 -22.50 2.11
N ILE A 332 0.18 -21.87 3.12
CA ILE A 332 1.18 -22.47 3.99
C ILE A 332 0.72 -22.38 5.44
N GLY A 333 0.41 -23.52 6.05
CA GLY A 333 0.11 -23.67 7.47
C GLY A 333 -1.22 -23.07 7.95
N CYS A 334 -2.05 -22.49 7.08
CA CYS A 334 -3.34 -21.88 7.49
C CYS A 334 -4.33 -22.90 8.06
N LYS A 335 -5.22 -22.44 8.94
CA LYS A 335 -6.24 -23.26 9.62
C LYS A 335 -7.40 -23.62 8.69
N ASP A 336 -7.98 -22.63 8.04
CA ASP A 336 -9.13 -22.78 7.17
C ASP A 336 -9.00 -21.83 5.96
N VAL A 337 -8.99 -22.38 4.77
CA VAL A 337 -8.93 -21.61 3.52
C VAL A 337 -10.04 -22.08 2.59
N ASN A 338 -10.90 -21.14 2.24
CA ASN A 338 -12.09 -21.36 1.45
C ASN A 338 -12.04 -20.52 0.16
N LEU A 339 -11.65 -21.16 -0.94
CA LEU A 339 -11.68 -20.59 -2.28
C LEU A 339 -13.01 -20.86 -2.99
N GLY A 340 -13.90 -21.66 -2.38
CA GLY A 340 -15.20 -22.04 -2.91
C GLY A 340 -15.74 -23.23 -2.16
N ARG A 341 -16.92 -23.05 -1.54
CA ARG A 341 -17.64 -24.09 -0.81
C ARG A 341 -19.12 -23.99 -1.11
N ILE A 342 -19.58 -24.77 -2.09
CA ILE A 342 -20.94 -24.75 -2.61
C ILE A 342 -21.76 -25.97 -2.19
N ASP A 343 -21.19 -26.84 -1.39
CA ASP A 343 -21.84 -28.00 -0.80
C ASP A 343 -22.64 -27.70 0.47
N VAL A 344 -22.63 -26.44 0.91
CA VAL A 344 -23.43 -25.92 2.02
C VAL A 344 -24.49 -24.93 1.52
N PRO A 345 -25.58 -24.70 2.29
CA PRO A 345 -26.59 -23.70 1.91
C PRO A 345 -26.00 -22.29 1.72
N GLN A 346 -26.55 -21.50 0.80
CA GLN A 346 -26.10 -20.09 0.58
C GLN A 346 -26.26 -19.19 1.82
N THR A 347 -27.04 -19.60 2.79
CA THR A 347 -27.22 -18.88 4.08
C THR A 347 -26.20 -19.30 5.14
N ASP A 348 -25.36 -20.29 4.85
CA ASP A 348 -24.29 -20.72 5.73
C ASP A 348 -23.12 -19.73 5.69
N GLU A 349 -22.49 -19.47 6.83
CA GLU A 349 -21.34 -18.56 6.91
C GLU A 349 -20.10 -19.01 6.14
N HIS A 350 -20.01 -20.30 5.86
CA HIS A 350 -18.92 -20.90 5.07
C HIS A 350 -19.24 -20.98 3.58
N TYR A 351 -20.45 -20.58 3.16
CA TYR A 351 -20.78 -20.60 1.72
C TYR A 351 -19.88 -19.63 0.96
N ASN A 352 -19.24 -20.16 -0.08
CA ASN A 352 -18.43 -19.38 -1.01
C ASN A 352 -18.67 -19.90 -2.43
N PRO A 353 -19.17 -19.09 -3.36
CA PRO A 353 -19.41 -19.52 -4.74
C PRO A 353 -18.13 -19.91 -5.48
N GLY A 354 -16.95 -19.56 -4.97
CA GLY A 354 -15.66 -19.69 -5.65
C GLY A 354 -15.47 -18.56 -6.65
N GLU A 355 -15.78 -18.82 -7.92
CA GLU A 355 -15.71 -17.85 -9.02
C GLU A 355 -14.30 -17.26 -9.25
N ASN A 356 -13.25 -17.87 -8.68
CA ASN A 356 -11.89 -17.48 -9.02
C ASN A 356 -11.52 -18.07 -10.39
N ILE A 357 -10.77 -17.29 -11.18
CA ILE A 357 -10.30 -17.67 -12.51
C ILE A 357 -8.78 -17.72 -12.48
N PHE A 358 -8.22 -18.87 -12.80
CA PHE A 358 -6.79 -19.09 -12.94
C PHE A 358 -6.41 -19.19 -14.41
N LEU A 359 -5.40 -18.42 -14.85
CA LEU A 359 -4.95 -18.37 -16.23
C LEU A 359 -3.43 -18.24 -16.30
N ASN A 360 -2.79 -19.01 -17.17
CA ASN A 360 -1.37 -18.86 -17.50
C ASN A 360 -0.41 -18.85 -16.30
N ASN A 361 -0.81 -19.40 -15.15
CA ASN A 361 0.06 -19.54 -14.00
C ASN A 361 1.01 -20.72 -14.20
N GLY A 362 2.25 -20.61 -13.71
CA GLY A 362 3.23 -21.68 -13.74
C GLY A 362 4.67 -21.22 -13.78
N ASN A 363 5.59 -22.17 -13.50
CA ASN A 363 7.03 -21.91 -13.49
C ASN A 363 7.81 -23.15 -13.99
N ASN A 364 8.69 -22.95 -14.96
CA ASN A 364 9.61 -23.97 -15.45
C ASN A 364 8.99 -25.34 -15.77
N GLY A 365 7.69 -25.37 -16.17
CA GLY A 365 6.95 -26.60 -16.45
C GLY A 365 6.08 -27.12 -15.29
N GLU A 366 6.22 -26.56 -14.09
CA GLU A 366 5.32 -26.80 -12.97
C GLU A 366 4.13 -25.87 -13.07
N LEU A 367 2.91 -26.42 -13.06
CA LEU A 367 1.67 -25.66 -13.23
C LEU A 367 0.82 -25.82 -11.97
N TYR A 368 0.96 -24.88 -11.02
CA TYR A 368 0.10 -24.90 -9.84
C TYR A 368 -0.73 -23.63 -9.75
N ASP A 369 -2.02 -23.76 -10.02
CA ASP A 369 -3.02 -22.73 -9.71
C ASP A 369 -3.27 -22.66 -8.21
N LEU A 370 -3.20 -23.80 -7.52
CA LEU A 370 -3.30 -23.88 -6.06
C LEU A 370 -2.24 -24.82 -5.50
N TYR A 371 -1.40 -24.26 -4.60
CA TYR A 371 -0.39 -25.00 -3.86
C TYR A 371 -0.77 -25.03 -2.38
N ASN A 372 -1.33 -26.15 -1.92
CA ASN A 372 -1.64 -26.37 -0.51
C ASN A 372 -0.47 -27.01 0.23
N ASN A 373 0.30 -26.22 0.95
CA ASN A 373 1.34 -26.67 1.88
C ASN A 373 0.86 -26.54 3.35
N SER A 374 -0.35 -27.03 3.61
CA SER A 374 -0.99 -27.09 4.91
C SER A 374 -1.50 -28.51 5.16
N ALA A 375 -1.55 -28.93 6.42
CA ALA A 375 -2.16 -30.21 6.80
C ALA A 375 -3.70 -30.14 6.80
N ASN A 376 -4.28 -28.98 6.63
CA ASN A 376 -5.71 -28.73 6.69
C ASN A 376 -6.36 -28.81 5.32
N THR A 377 -7.64 -29.16 5.30
CA THR A 377 -8.44 -29.17 4.07
C THR A 377 -8.63 -27.76 3.54
N VAL A 378 -8.52 -27.61 2.22
CA VAL A 378 -8.83 -26.38 1.48
C VAL A 378 -10.06 -26.64 0.61
N TYR A 379 -11.09 -25.81 0.71
CA TYR A 379 -12.26 -25.84 -0.15
C TYR A 379 -12.02 -24.95 -1.36
N ALA A 380 -12.25 -25.47 -2.57
CA ALA A 380 -11.94 -24.78 -3.82
C ALA A 380 -12.93 -25.10 -4.95
N GLN A 381 -14.18 -25.41 -4.59
CA GLN A 381 -15.27 -25.68 -5.54
C GLN A 381 -15.66 -24.39 -6.29
N GLY A 382 -16.31 -24.53 -7.45
CA GLY A 382 -16.86 -23.40 -8.20
C GLY A 382 -15.83 -22.49 -8.87
N ASN A 383 -14.56 -22.88 -8.95
CA ASN A 383 -13.50 -22.13 -9.61
C ASN A 383 -13.27 -22.59 -11.05
N ARG A 384 -12.69 -21.72 -11.87
CA ARG A 384 -12.20 -22.04 -13.21
C ARG A 384 -10.67 -22.16 -13.18
N TRP A 385 -10.18 -23.33 -13.55
CA TRP A 385 -8.79 -23.70 -13.49
C TRP A 385 -8.05 -23.49 -14.82
N ASN A 386 -6.77 -23.37 -14.79
CA ASN A 386 -5.91 -23.19 -15.96
C ASN A 386 -5.66 -24.50 -16.71
N VAL A 387 -6.73 -25.12 -17.18
CA VAL A 387 -6.72 -26.37 -17.92
C VAL A 387 -7.56 -26.26 -19.17
N SER A 388 -7.32 -27.13 -20.17
CA SER A 388 -8.07 -27.11 -21.43
C SER A 388 -9.52 -27.52 -21.27
N GLU A 389 -9.79 -28.46 -20.37
CA GLU A 389 -11.14 -28.96 -20.06
C GLU A 389 -11.32 -29.00 -18.53
N GLN A 390 -12.43 -28.48 -18.02
CA GLN A 390 -12.72 -28.45 -16.57
C GLN A 390 -13.18 -29.84 -16.10
N THR A 391 -12.30 -30.86 -16.21
CA THR A 391 -12.52 -32.21 -15.70
C THR A 391 -11.72 -32.46 -14.44
N GLN A 392 -12.16 -33.39 -13.57
CA GLN A 392 -11.42 -33.70 -12.35
C GLN A 392 -9.97 -34.13 -12.65
N GLU A 393 -9.79 -34.94 -13.69
CA GLU A 393 -8.48 -35.44 -14.07
C GLU A 393 -7.53 -34.32 -14.50
N GLN A 394 -7.99 -33.34 -15.28
CA GLN A 394 -7.15 -32.23 -15.70
C GLN A 394 -6.91 -31.24 -14.58
N ILE A 395 -7.92 -30.93 -13.78
CA ILE A 395 -7.79 -29.99 -12.65
C ILE A 395 -6.78 -30.52 -11.62
N GLU A 396 -6.78 -31.83 -11.37
CA GLU A 396 -5.80 -32.44 -10.46
C GLU A 396 -4.34 -32.15 -10.84
N THR A 397 -4.05 -31.96 -12.13
CA THR A 397 -2.68 -31.67 -12.61
C THR A 397 -2.19 -30.25 -12.28
N VAL A 398 -3.05 -29.36 -11.86
CA VAL A 398 -2.71 -27.95 -11.51
C VAL A 398 -2.92 -27.63 -10.03
N ILE A 399 -3.16 -28.66 -9.22
CA ILE A 399 -3.31 -28.53 -7.76
C ILE A 399 -2.25 -29.39 -7.07
N TYR A 400 -1.53 -28.82 -6.10
CA TYR A 400 -0.64 -29.57 -5.23
C TYR A 400 -1.25 -29.75 -3.84
N HIS A 401 -1.43 -31.01 -3.40
CA HIS A 401 -2.09 -31.31 -2.13
C HIS A 401 -1.81 -32.75 -1.65
N LYS A 402 -2.72 -33.33 -0.89
CA LYS A 402 -2.61 -34.68 -0.31
C LYS A 402 -2.30 -35.79 -1.30
N HIS A 403 -2.73 -35.71 -2.56
CA HIS A 403 -2.39 -36.70 -3.57
C HIS A 403 -0.89 -36.73 -3.91
N ASP A 404 -0.25 -35.57 -3.90
CA ASP A 404 1.18 -35.42 -4.18
C ASP A 404 2.03 -35.72 -2.95
N ASN A 405 1.49 -35.34 -1.77
CA ASN A 405 2.17 -35.56 -0.49
C ASN A 405 1.14 -35.89 0.60
N SER A 406 1.13 -37.13 1.07
CA SER A 406 0.17 -37.66 2.05
C SER A 406 0.16 -36.96 3.41
N SER A 407 1.15 -36.11 3.70
CA SER A 407 1.19 -35.29 4.93
C SER A 407 0.35 -34.00 4.84
N LEU A 408 -0.08 -33.65 3.63
CA LEU A 408 -0.86 -32.45 3.36
C LEU A 408 -2.37 -32.69 3.45
N GLY A 409 -3.10 -31.60 3.61
CA GLY A 409 -4.55 -31.59 3.57
C GLY A 409 -5.09 -31.80 2.16
N GLU A 410 -6.30 -32.29 2.08
CA GLU A 410 -7.03 -32.47 0.82
C GLU A 410 -7.48 -31.11 0.27
N VAL A 411 -7.52 -30.98 -1.05
CA VAL A 411 -8.22 -29.86 -1.72
C VAL A 411 -9.53 -30.40 -2.29
N ILE A 412 -10.65 -29.84 -1.86
CA ILE A 412 -11.98 -30.16 -2.34
C ILE A 412 -12.34 -29.16 -3.45
N TYR A 413 -12.04 -29.52 -4.70
CA TYR A 413 -12.15 -28.60 -5.85
C TYR A 413 -13.34 -28.90 -6.77
N TRP A 414 -14.02 -30.04 -6.57
CA TRP A 414 -15.15 -30.44 -7.44
C TRP A 414 -16.50 -30.18 -6.75
N PRO A 415 -17.53 -29.68 -7.47
CA PRO A 415 -17.50 -29.33 -8.90
C PRO A 415 -16.76 -28.03 -9.21
N ALA A 416 -16.17 -27.98 -10.40
CA ALA A 416 -15.59 -26.77 -10.96
C ALA A 416 -16.68 -25.90 -11.63
N ALA A 417 -16.35 -24.66 -11.96
CA ALA A 417 -17.24 -23.80 -12.73
C ALA A 417 -17.43 -24.34 -14.15
N THR A 418 -18.70 -24.56 -14.54
CA THR A 418 -19.06 -25.18 -15.81
C THR A 418 -19.37 -24.22 -16.96
N THR A 419 -19.43 -22.90 -16.68
CA THR A 419 -19.86 -21.90 -17.67
C THR A 419 -18.94 -20.69 -17.73
N THR A 420 -18.81 -20.14 -18.93
CA THR A 420 -18.19 -18.87 -19.28
C THR A 420 -18.91 -17.64 -18.71
N ASN A 421 -19.86 -17.79 -17.79
CA ASN A 421 -20.63 -16.71 -17.19
C ASN A 421 -19.92 -16.03 -16.01
N ILE A 422 -18.73 -16.47 -15.65
CA ILE A 422 -17.80 -15.59 -14.94
C ILE A 422 -17.37 -14.58 -16.02
N GLY A 423 -17.93 -13.39 -16.00
CA GLY A 423 -17.68 -12.37 -17.01
C GLY A 423 -16.19 -12.30 -17.27
N ASP A 424 -15.78 -12.50 -18.51
CA ASP A 424 -14.42 -12.21 -18.94
C ASP A 424 -14.14 -10.77 -18.52
N MET A 425 -13.52 -10.59 -17.38
CA MET A 425 -12.94 -9.31 -16.99
C MET A 425 -11.71 -9.10 -17.86
N SER A 426 -11.93 -8.86 -19.17
CA SER A 426 -10.88 -8.40 -20.06
C SER A 426 -10.45 -7.01 -19.63
N GLU A 427 -9.20 -6.67 -19.86
CA GLU A 427 -8.67 -5.29 -19.62
C GLU A 427 -9.54 -4.22 -20.32
N GLU A 428 -10.27 -4.59 -21.37
CA GLU A 428 -11.13 -3.70 -22.15
C GLU A 428 -12.56 -3.56 -21.58
N GLU A 429 -13.04 -4.47 -20.75
CA GLU A 429 -14.46 -4.54 -20.33
C GLU A 429 -14.79 -3.84 -19.00
N ARG A 430 -13.88 -3.14 -18.36
CA ARG A 430 -14.27 -1.97 -17.56
C ARG A 430 -14.67 -0.81 -18.48
N SER A 431 -15.38 -1.13 -19.57
CA SER A 431 -16.13 -0.18 -20.35
C SER A 431 -17.21 0.38 -19.44
N VAL A 432 -17.06 1.61 -19.17
CA VAL A 432 -17.87 2.54 -18.43
C VAL A 432 -19.38 2.32 -18.68
N GLU A 433 -19.99 1.29 -18.08
CA GLU A 433 -21.43 1.25 -17.85
C GLU A 433 -21.72 2.12 -16.64
N GLY A 434 -21.93 3.40 -16.88
CA GLY A 434 -22.28 4.35 -15.86
C GLY A 434 -22.51 5.76 -16.42
N ASN A 435 -23.07 6.62 -15.60
CA ASN A 435 -23.24 8.02 -15.96
C ASN A 435 -21.86 8.70 -16.07
N CYS A 436 -21.46 9.01 -17.31
CA CYS A 436 -20.23 9.74 -17.60
C CYS A 436 -20.55 11.22 -17.85
N TYR A 437 -19.78 12.11 -17.23
CA TYR A 437 -19.91 13.57 -17.37
C TYR A 437 -18.56 14.18 -17.74
N ASP A 438 -18.57 15.26 -18.52
CA ASP A 438 -17.39 16.11 -18.70
C ASP A 438 -17.17 17.01 -17.46
N LEU A 439 -16.06 17.74 -17.44
CA LEU A 439 -15.75 18.66 -16.33
C LEU A 439 -16.76 19.79 -16.14
N GLN A 440 -17.64 20.04 -17.12
CA GLN A 440 -18.73 20.99 -17.07
C GLN A 440 -20.04 20.36 -16.59
N GLY A 441 -20.01 19.09 -16.18
CA GLY A 441 -21.18 18.36 -15.68
C GLY A 441 -22.16 17.91 -16.77
N ARG A 442 -21.79 17.97 -18.05
CA ARG A 442 -22.64 17.51 -19.16
C ARG A 442 -22.49 16.00 -19.33
N LYS A 443 -23.62 15.30 -19.45
CA LYS A 443 -23.62 13.84 -19.64
C LYS A 443 -23.05 13.48 -21.02
N VAL A 444 -22.03 12.62 -21.03
CA VAL A 444 -21.39 12.10 -22.26
C VAL A 444 -22.03 10.76 -22.59
N THR A 445 -22.76 10.68 -23.70
CA THR A 445 -23.61 9.53 -24.06
C THR A 445 -23.02 8.55 -25.05
N LYS A 446 -21.73 8.61 -25.38
CA LYS A 446 -21.06 7.63 -26.28
C LYS A 446 -19.60 7.47 -25.90
N GLN A 447 -19.05 6.28 -26.31
CA GLN A 447 -17.66 5.89 -26.12
C GLN A 447 -16.70 7.09 -26.08
N LEU A 448 -15.97 7.23 -24.98
CA LEU A 448 -14.98 8.29 -24.79
C LEU A 448 -13.90 8.22 -25.88
N LYS A 449 -14.12 8.90 -27.00
CA LYS A 449 -13.21 8.87 -28.17
C LYS A 449 -12.15 9.96 -28.18
N THR A 450 -12.24 10.92 -27.29
CA THR A 450 -11.29 12.06 -27.23
C THR A 450 -10.46 12.01 -25.94
N LYS A 451 -9.18 12.37 -26.06
CA LYS A 451 -8.35 12.57 -24.86
C LYS A 451 -8.97 13.69 -24.01
N GLY A 452 -9.20 13.43 -22.74
CA GLY A 452 -9.84 14.39 -21.84
C GLY A 452 -10.05 13.84 -20.44
N ILE A 453 -10.52 14.70 -19.55
CA ILE A 453 -10.86 14.33 -18.17
C ILE A 453 -12.38 14.20 -18.09
N TYR A 454 -12.84 13.10 -17.53
CA TYR A 454 -14.26 12.77 -17.40
C TYR A 454 -14.57 12.35 -15.96
N ILE A 455 -15.81 12.56 -15.54
CA ILE A 455 -16.33 12.02 -14.28
C ILE A 455 -17.23 10.83 -14.61
N VAL A 456 -16.81 9.66 -14.20
CA VAL A 456 -17.53 8.42 -14.46
C VAL A 456 -17.91 7.79 -13.14
N ASN A 457 -19.23 7.65 -12.90
CA ASN A 457 -19.78 7.18 -11.63
C ASN A 457 -19.20 7.93 -10.41
N GLY A 458 -19.02 9.26 -10.56
CA GLY A 458 -18.43 10.09 -9.51
C GLY A 458 -16.89 10.07 -9.45
N LYS A 459 -16.22 9.29 -10.31
CA LYS A 459 -14.75 9.18 -10.36
C LYS A 459 -14.19 10.00 -11.54
N LYS A 460 -13.03 10.65 -11.32
CA LYS A 460 -12.26 11.31 -12.38
C LYS A 460 -11.55 10.26 -13.23
N VAL A 461 -11.79 10.25 -14.51
CA VAL A 461 -11.13 9.38 -15.50
C VAL A 461 -10.41 10.26 -16.50
N VAL A 462 -9.13 10.01 -16.73
CA VAL A 462 -8.31 10.65 -17.77
C VAL A 462 -8.16 9.65 -18.91
N ARG A 463 -8.46 10.07 -20.14
CA ARG A 463 -8.24 9.29 -21.36
C ARG A 463 -7.40 10.04 -22.37
#